data_3ee1e352e610abb9e0fa443871357f19
#
_entry.id   3ee1e352e610abb9e0fa443871357f19
#
_cell.length_a   1.000
_cell.length_b   1.000
_cell.length_c   1.000
_cell.angle_alpha   90.00
_cell.angle_beta   90.00
_cell.angle_gamma   90.00
#
_symmetry.space_group_name_H-M   'P 1'
#
loop_
_entity.id
_entity.type
_entity.pdbx_description
1 polymer ?
#
loop_
_entity_poly.entity_id
_entity_poly.type
_entity_poly.pdbx_seq_one_letter_code
_entity_poly.pdbx_strand_id
1 'polypeptide(L)'
;MVQRHAATRLHYDFRLEMEGVLKSWAVPKGPSLDPADKRLAMQVEDHPVSYFDFEGTIPEGNYGGGTVMVWDVGTWEPLSPVPVNGKFVPGTDREASAMLKGGDFKIRLHGKRLNGDFALIHMKGRRPGSKGTEWLLIKKQDADVIKSYNIDDYQTSVLSKRTMGQIAGDEGSAEWTSSRPAAKGKLKAPWLAETLAKLDRKKTKDSTAPDTEKHRGKKKQKKSR
;
A
#
# COMPACT_ATOMS: atom_id res chain seq x y z
N MET A 1 -1.84 3.76 3.08
CA MET A 1 -2.66 3.13 4.14
C MET A 1 -3.77 2.27 3.56
N VAL A 2 -4.29 1.33 4.33
CA VAL A 2 -5.49 0.56 3.97
C VAL A 2 -6.46 0.60 5.15
N GLN A 3 -7.70 0.98 4.90
CA GLN A 3 -8.78 0.92 5.89
C GLN A 3 -9.73 -0.22 5.53
N ARG A 4 -10.11 -1.05 6.51
CA ARG A 4 -11.23 -1.97 6.41
C ARG A 4 -12.49 -1.20 6.77
N HIS A 5 -13.46 -1.20 5.85
CA HIS A 5 -14.64 -0.35 5.96
C HIS A 5 -15.91 -1.20 5.86
N ALA A 6 -16.66 -1.25 6.94
CA ALA A 6 -17.98 -1.88 7.00
C ALA A 6 -19.06 -0.85 6.71
N ALA A 7 -19.20 -0.48 5.44
CA ALA A 7 -20.32 0.32 4.93
C ALA A 7 -21.48 -0.61 4.54
N THR A 8 -22.29 -0.23 3.54
CA THR A 8 -23.35 -1.10 2.99
C THR A 8 -22.81 -2.48 2.58
N ARG A 9 -21.57 -2.54 2.14
CA ARG A 9 -20.82 -3.78 1.89
C ARG A 9 -19.42 -3.62 2.44
N LEU A 10 -18.90 -4.68 3.06
CA LEU A 10 -17.51 -4.71 3.52
C LEU A 10 -16.58 -4.56 2.31
N HIS A 11 -15.62 -3.67 2.42
CA HIS A 11 -14.55 -3.47 1.46
C HIS A 11 -13.30 -2.93 2.16
N TYR A 12 -12.24 -2.75 1.40
CA TYR A 12 -10.99 -2.17 1.87
C TYR A 12 -10.67 -0.94 1.02
N ASP A 13 -10.47 0.19 1.67
CA ASP A 13 -10.02 1.42 1.03
C ASP A 13 -8.51 1.45 0.98
N PHE A 14 -7.94 1.23 -0.19
CA PHE A 14 -6.52 1.35 -0.46
C PHE A 14 -6.19 2.80 -0.83
N ARG A 15 -5.28 3.43 -0.10
CA ARG A 15 -4.96 4.85 -0.26
C ARG A 15 -3.47 5.09 -0.30
N LEU A 16 -3.02 5.92 -1.24
CA LEU A 16 -1.64 6.37 -1.40
C LEU A 16 -1.60 7.90 -1.30
N GLU A 17 -0.79 8.44 -0.38
CA GLU A 17 -0.54 9.87 -0.36
C GLU A 17 0.26 10.27 -1.61
N MET A 18 -0.23 11.23 -2.36
CA MET A 18 0.39 11.73 -3.57
C MET A 18 -0.09 13.16 -3.83
N GLU A 19 0.83 14.07 -4.05
CA GLU A 19 0.54 15.48 -4.34
C GLU A 19 -0.32 16.17 -3.25
N GLY A 20 -0.19 15.72 -1.98
CA GLY A 20 -0.87 16.29 -0.82
C GLY A 20 -2.33 15.86 -0.66
N VAL A 21 -2.75 14.78 -1.33
CA VAL A 21 -4.04 14.11 -1.14
C VAL A 21 -3.84 12.60 -1.04
N LEU A 22 -4.86 11.88 -0.55
CA LEU A 22 -4.91 10.43 -0.58
C LEU A 22 -5.62 9.96 -1.85
N LYS A 23 -4.87 9.54 -2.87
CA LYS A 23 -5.43 8.81 -4.03
C LYS A 23 -6.02 7.51 -3.53
N SER A 24 -7.28 7.21 -3.91
CA SER A 24 -8.08 6.21 -3.21
C SER A 24 -8.75 5.22 -4.15
N TRP A 25 -8.77 3.95 -3.74
CA TRP A 25 -9.45 2.84 -4.43
C TRP A 25 -10.19 1.98 -3.42
N ALA A 26 -11.47 1.73 -3.67
CA ALA A 26 -12.24 0.72 -2.94
C ALA A 26 -11.95 -0.67 -3.52
N VAL A 27 -11.50 -1.60 -2.69
CA VAL A 27 -11.11 -2.97 -3.04
C VAL A 27 -12.06 -3.95 -2.34
N PRO A 28 -13.11 -4.48 -3.03
CA PRO A 28 -14.17 -5.26 -2.36
C PRO A 28 -13.70 -6.52 -1.67
N LYS A 29 -12.67 -7.20 -2.21
CA LYS A 29 -12.08 -8.41 -1.62
C LYS A 29 -10.78 -8.13 -0.85
N GLY A 30 -10.42 -6.84 -0.68
CA GLY A 30 -9.16 -6.42 -0.09
C GLY A 30 -7.92 -6.74 -0.93
N PRO A 31 -6.76 -6.16 -0.57
CA PRO A 31 -5.47 -6.47 -1.20
C PRO A 31 -5.04 -7.91 -0.90
N SER A 32 -4.10 -8.44 -1.69
CA SER A 32 -3.53 -9.77 -1.50
C SER A 32 -2.01 -9.73 -1.68
N LEU A 33 -1.31 -10.60 -0.95
CA LEU A 33 0.12 -10.87 -1.14
C LEU A 33 0.37 -12.07 -2.08
N ASP A 34 -0.69 -12.66 -2.65
CA ASP A 34 -0.58 -13.71 -3.67
C ASP A 34 -0.67 -13.09 -5.08
N PRO A 35 0.35 -13.23 -5.95
CA PRO A 35 0.31 -12.75 -7.33
C PRO A 35 -0.78 -13.38 -8.21
N ALA A 36 -1.31 -14.55 -7.83
CA ALA A 36 -2.43 -15.17 -8.53
C ALA A 36 -3.74 -14.38 -8.36
N ASP A 37 -3.84 -13.62 -7.28
CA ASP A 37 -5.01 -12.80 -6.97
C ASP A 37 -4.98 -11.46 -7.73
N LYS A 38 -5.91 -11.29 -8.65
CA LYS A 38 -6.17 -10.01 -9.32
C LYS A 38 -7.36 -9.35 -8.64
N ARG A 39 -7.10 -8.38 -7.78
CA ARG A 39 -8.13 -7.71 -6.98
C ARG A 39 -8.71 -6.51 -7.72
N LEU A 40 -10.03 -6.53 -7.93
CA LEU A 40 -10.72 -5.33 -8.43
C LEU A 40 -10.52 -4.18 -7.46
N ALA A 41 -10.14 -3.01 -7.96
CA ALA A 41 -9.98 -1.78 -7.23
C ALA A 41 -10.73 -0.67 -7.97
N MET A 42 -11.75 -0.11 -7.32
CA MET A 42 -12.57 0.95 -7.90
C MET A 42 -12.00 2.29 -7.47
N GLN A 43 -11.48 3.07 -8.41
CA GLN A 43 -11.00 4.41 -8.09
C GLN A 43 -12.18 5.28 -7.63
N VAL A 44 -11.99 5.94 -6.51
CA VAL A 44 -12.94 6.88 -5.91
C VAL A 44 -12.29 8.26 -5.80
N GLU A 45 -13.02 9.23 -5.25
CA GLU A 45 -12.50 10.58 -5.03
C GLU A 45 -11.29 10.60 -4.09
N ASP A 46 -10.43 11.61 -4.29
CA ASP A 46 -9.30 11.87 -3.42
C ASP A 46 -9.79 12.27 -2.01
N HIS A 47 -9.11 11.77 -0.99
CA HIS A 47 -9.41 12.11 0.40
C HIS A 47 -8.34 13.07 0.98
N PRO A 48 -8.70 13.87 1.99
CA PRO A 48 -7.72 14.70 2.68
C PRO A 48 -6.72 13.84 3.44
N VAL A 49 -5.48 14.31 3.50
CA VAL A 49 -4.40 13.60 4.23
C VAL A 49 -4.73 13.41 5.72
N SER A 50 -5.51 14.32 6.31
CA SER A 50 -5.97 14.19 7.70
C SER A 50 -6.87 12.98 7.99
N TYR A 51 -7.34 12.29 6.94
CA TYR A 51 -8.12 11.05 7.07
C TYR A 51 -7.23 9.81 7.28
N PHE A 52 -5.92 9.98 7.28
CA PHE A 52 -4.93 8.90 7.22
C PHE A 52 -5.00 7.91 8.39
N ASP A 53 -5.23 8.37 9.61
CA ASP A 53 -5.25 7.57 10.83
C ASP A 53 -6.65 7.44 11.44
N PHE A 54 -7.68 7.83 10.69
CA PHE A 54 -9.05 7.77 11.20
C PHE A 54 -9.50 6.32 11.41
N GLU A 55 -9.90 6.03 12.64
CA GLU A 55 -10.65 4.84 13.07
C GLU A 55 -11.89 5.29 13.84
N GLY A 56 -13.05 4.79 13.45
CA GLY A 56 -14.29 5.21 14.10
C GLY A 56 -15.50 4.89 13.24
N THR A 57 -16.60 5.59 13.53
CA THR A 57 -17.86 5.45 12.83
C THR A 57 -18.15 6.69 11.99
N ILE A 58 -18.55 6.47 10.74
CA ILE A 58 -19.15 7.50 9.90
C ILE A 58 -20.67 7.34 10.05
N PRO A 59 -21.38 8.35 10.57
CA PRO A 59 -22.81 8.25 10.81
C PRO A 59 -23.60 7.84 9.56
N GLU A 60 -24.66 7.06 9.76
CA GLU A 60 -25.59 6.70 8.68
C GLU A 60 -26.21 7.95 8.03
N GLY A 61 -26.40 7.88 6.71
CA GLY A 61 -26.88 9.01 5.92
C GLY A 61 -25.77 9.91 5.36
N ASN A 62 -24.54 9.81 5.87
CA ASN A 62 -23.39 10.43 5.25
C ASN A 62 -22.79 9.53 4.15
N TYR A 63 -22.14 10.16 3.18
CA TYR A 63 -21.37 9.40 2.17
C TYR A 63 -20.31 8.54 2.84
N GLY A 64 -20.36 7.23 2.57
CA GLY A 64 -19.44 6.28 3.20
C GLY A 64 -19.80 5.87 4.65
N GLY A 65 -21.07 6.07 5.07
CA GLY A 65 -21.55 5.66 6.40
C GLY A 65 -21.17 4.22 6.77
N GLY A 66 -20.68 4.01 8.00
CA GLY A 66 -20.22 2.71 8.50
C GLY A 66 -19.00 2.79 9.39
N THR A 67 -18.51 1.64 9.85
CA THR A 67 -17.34 1.57 10.73
C THR A 67 -16.04 1.42 9.92
N VAL A 68 -15.04 2.21 10.28
CA VAL A 68 -13.73 2.26 9.64
C VAL A 68 -12.65 1.83 10.63
N MET A 69 -11.77 0.93 10.20
CA MET A 69 -10.62 0.43 10.96
C MET A 69 -9.35 0.55 10.11
N VAL A 70 -8.28 1.08 10.68
CA VAL A 70 -6.98 1.12 9.98
C VAL A 70 -6.37 -0.28 9.94
N TRP A 71 -6.54 -0.95 8.78
CA TRP A 71 -6.13 -2.32 8.57
C TRP A 71 -4.64 -2.44 8.27
N ASP A 72 -4.04 -1.48 7.51
CA ASP A 72 -2.60 -1.39 7.28
C ASP A 72 -2.12 0.04 7.12
N VAL A 73 -0.89 0.30 7.54
CA VAL A 73 -0.20 1.59 7.38
C VAL A 73 1.27 1.39 7.09
N GLY A 74 1.83 2.32 6.36
CA GLY A 74 3.25 2.32 6.04
C GLY A 74 3.60 3.43 5.05
N THR A 75 4.73 3.26 4.41
CA THR A 75 5.19 4.12 3.33
C THR A 75 5.12 3.38 2.00
N TRP A 76 5.27 4.12 0.93
CA TRP A 76 5.35 3.59 -0.41
C TRP A 76 6.36 4.38 -1.24
N GLU A 77 6.87 3.76 -2.28
CA GLU A 77 7.71 4.42 -3.28
C GLU A 77 7.23 4.02 -4.68
N PRO A 78 7.28 4.94 -5.66
CA PRO A 78 7.07 4.57 -7.06
C PRO A 78 8.20 3.65 -7.51
N LEU A 79 7.87 2.72 -8.41
CA LEU A 79 8.86 1.93 -9.12
C LEU A 79 9.09 2.50 -10.51
N SER A 80 10.24 2.22 -11.09
CA SER A 80 10.53 2.60 -12.47
C SER A 80 9.50 1.98 -13.42
N PRO A 81 9.05 2.67 -14.46
CA PRO A 81 8.09 2.14 -15.43
C PRO A 81 8.64 0.93 -16.20
N VAL A 82 9.95 0.87 -16.36
CA VAL A 82 10.67 -0.22 -17.04
C VAL A 82 11.68 -0.85 -16.08
N PRO A 83 11.76 -2.18 -16.00
CA PRO A 83 12.74 -2.85 -15.16
C PRO A 83 14.17 -2.60 -15.64
N VAL A 84 15.09 -2.40 -14.68
CA VAL A 84 16.53 -2.32 -14.93
C VAL A 84 17.15 -3.67 -14.56
N ASN A 85 17.83 -4.32 -15.50
CA ASN A 85 18.38 -5.69 -15.30
C ASN A 85 17.33 -6.69 -14.78
N GLY A 86 16.10 -6.61 -15.28
CA GLY A 86 14.99 -7.48 -14.90
C GLY A 86 14.35 -7.19 -13.54
N LYS A 87 14.79 -6.13 -12.83
CA LYS A 87 14.24 -5.72 -11.52
C LYS A 87 13.67 -4.31 -11.59
N PHE A 88 12.55 -4.11 -10.92
CA PHE A 88 12.04 -2.75 -10.70
C PHE A 88 12.90 -2.05 -9.65
N VAL A 89 13.28 -0.82 -9.95
CA VAL A 89 14.07 0.06 -9.07
C VAL A 89 13.20 1.23 -8.61
N PRO A 90 13.56 1.94 -7.54
CA PRO A 90 12.85 3.16 -7.14
C PRO A 90 12.75 4.14 -8.31
N GLY A 91 11.55 4.68 -8.51
CA GLY A 91 11.24 5.70 -9.50
C GLY A 91 11.15 7.09 -8.87
N THR A 92 10.69 8.04 -9.66
CA THR A 92 10.49 9.44 -9.26
C THR A 92 9.01 9.77 -9.14
N ASP A 93 8.65 10.84 -8.42
CA ASP A 93 7.28 11.34 -8.31
C ASP A 93 6.69 11.71 -9.69
N ARG A 94 7.53 12.20 -10.60
CA ARG A 94 7.12 12.51 -11.98
C ARG A 94 6.73 11.24 -12.74
N GLU A 95 7.48 10.16 -12.57
CA GLU A 95 7.15 8.85 -13.14
C GLU A 95 5.89 8.27 -12.51
N ALA A 96 5.72 8.42 -11.18
CA ALA A 96 4.50 8.04 -10.48
C ALA A 96 3.26 8.71 -11.09
N SER A 97 3.30 10.04 -11.25
CA SER A 97 2.19 10.81 -11.84
C SER A 97 1.92 10.39 -13.29
N ALA A 98 2.97 10.13 -14.07
CA ALA A 98 2.84 9.68 -15.46
C ALA A 98 2.23 8.26 -15.54
N MET A 99 2.69 7.33 -14.70
CA MET A 99 2.17 5.97 -14.63
C MET A 99 0.70 5.93 -14.19
N LEU A 100 0.33 6.72 -13.18
CA LEU A 100 -1.04 6.82 -12.72
C LEU A 100 -1.97 7.32 -13.85
N LYS A 101 -1.58 8.39 -14.55
CA LYS A 101 -2.31 8.90 -15.73
C LYS A 101 -2.34 7.88 -16.88
N GLY A 102 -1.26 7.17 -17.09
CA GLY A 102 -1.13 6.12 -18.12
C GLY A 102 -1.95 4.87 -17.82
N GLY A 103 -2.29 4.63 -16.56
CA GLY A 103 -3.07 3.47 -16.11
C GLY A 103 -2.25 2.20 -15.91
N ASP A 104 -0.93 2.29 -15.73
CA ASP A 104 -0.02 1.20 -15.33
C ASP A 104 0.91 1.74 -14.24
N PHE A 105 0.40 1.72 -13.01
CA PHE A 105 1.04 2.34 -11.87
C PHE A 105 1.73 1.30 -10.99
N LYS A 106 3.04 1.31 -10.98
CA LYS A 106 3.88 0.37 -10.24
C LYS A 106 4.43 1.03 -8.98
N ILE A 107 4.30 0.33 -7.87
CA ILE A 107 4.66 0.82 -6.53
C ILE A 107 5.31 -0.28 -5.71
N ARG A 108 6.13 0.12 -4.75
CA ARG A 108 6.58 -0.74 -3.65
C ARG A 108 5.96 -0.26 -2.35
N LEU A 109 5.38 -1.18 -1.61
CA LEU A 109 4.80 -0.93 -0.30
C LEU A 109 5.75 -1.36 0.81
N HIS A 110 5.76 -0.57 1.89
CA HIS A 110 6.46 -0.83 3.14
C HIS A 110 5.45 -0.69 4.28
N GLY A 111 4.44 -1.58 4.27
CA GLY A 111 3.37 -1.62 5.26
C GLY A 111 3.71 -2.48 6.47
N LYS A 112 2.85 -2.46 7.47
CA LYS A 112 2.92 -3.42 8.58
C LYS A 112 2.48 -4.81 8.14
N ARG A 113 1.63 -4.89 7.10
CA ARG A 113 1.08 -6.13 6.53
C ARG A 113 1.43 -6.28 5.06
N LEU A 114 1.24 -5.24 4.26
CA LEU A 114 1.51 -5.27 2.83
C LEU A 114 2.93 -4.80 2.55
N ASN A 115 3.75 -5.69 2.01
CA ASN A 115 5.13 -5.40 1.65
C ASN A 115 5.44 -5.83 0.22
N GLY A 116 6.46 -5.18 -0.37
CA GLY A 116 6.98 -5.49 -1.69
C GLY A 116 6.23 -4.81 -2.84
N ASP A 117 6.38 -5.34 -4.03
CA ASP A 117 6.00 -4.70 -5.29
C ASP A 117 4.56 -5.01 -5.69
N PHE A 118 3.84 -3.96 -6.09
CA PHE A 118 2.47 -4.04 -6.58
C PHE A 118 2.30 -3.28 -7.89
N ALA A 119 1.25 -3.61 -8.62
CA ALA A 119 0.79 -2.84 -9.76
C ALA A 119 -0.70 -2.54 -9.63
N LEU A 120 -1.07 -1.29 -9.91
CA LEU A 120 -2.43 -0.84 -10.17
C LEU A 120 -2.59 -0.67 -11.67
N ILE A 121 -3.43 -1.50 -12.30
CA ILE A 121 -3.62 -1.53 -13.75
C ILE A 121 -5.04 -1.07 -14.07
N HIS A 122 -5.15 0.05 -14.79
CA HIS A 122 -6.44 0.58 -15.23
C HIS A 122 -7.07 -0.30 -16.32
N MET A 123 -8.30 -0.73 -16.08
CA MET A 123 -9.05 -1.56 -17.02
C MET A 123 -9.67 -0.68 -18.12
N LYS A 124 -8.91 -0.44 -19.20
CA LYS A 124 -9.33 0.45 -20.30
C LYS A 124 -10.46 -0.10 -21.19
N GLY A 125 -10.89 -1.34 -20.97
CA GLY A 125 -11.96 -1.98 -21.72
C GLY A 125 -13.32 -1.44 -21.29
N ARG A 126 -14.05 -0.82 -22.22
CA ARG A 126 -15.43 -0.36 -21.97
C ARG A 126 -16.36 -1.56 -21.95
N ARG A 127 -16.69 -2.05 -20.75
CA ARG A 127 -17.89 -2.88 -20.60
C ARG A 127 -19.11 -1.95 -20.59
N PRO A 128 -20.25 -2.37 -21.16
CA PRO A 128 -21.51 -1.62 -21.01
C PRO A 128 -21.75 -1.34 -19.53
N GLY A 129 -21.94 -0.06 -19.17
CA GLY A 129 -22.13 0.38 -17.78
C GLY A 129 -20.85 0.67 -16.97
N SER A 130 -19.65 0.48 -17.52
CA SER A 130 -18.41 0.89 -16.88
C SER A 130 -18.32 2.41 -16.75
N LYS A 131 -17.92 2.89 -15.56
CA LYS A 131 -17.64 4.31 -15.30
C LYS A 131 -16.20 4.70 -15.62
N GLY A 132 -15.34 3.73 -16.04
CA GLY A 132 -13.92 3.96 -16.31
C GLY A 132 -13.07 4.18 -15.04
N THR A 133 -13.56 3.70 -13.89
CA THR A 133 -12.89 3.81 -12.60
C THR A 133 -12.31 2.46 -12.13
N GLU A 134 -12.42 1.43 -12.96
CA GLU A 134 -12.03 0.07 -12.64
C GLU A 134 -10.53 -0.14 -12.85
N TRP A 135 -9.85 -0.59 -11.80
CA TRP A 135 -8.44 -0.98 -11.79
C TRP A 135 -8.28 -2.41 -11.26
N LEU A 136 -7.15 -3.01 -11.50
CA LEU A 136 -6.70 -4.24 -10.86
C LEU A 136 -5.52 -3.93 -9.95
N LEU A 137 -5.62 -4.28 -8.67
CA LEU A 137 -4.50 -4.29 -7.73
C LEU A 137 -3.90 -5.69 -7.73
N ILE A 138 -2.62 -5.80 -8.08
CA ILE A 138 -1.94 -7.08 -8.29
C ILE A 138 -0.60 -7.06 -7.56
N LYS A 139 -0.34 -8.06 -6.70
CA LYS A 139 0.99 -8.31 -6.14
C LYS A 139 1.94 -8.77 -7.25
N LYS A 140 3.14 -8.24 -7.30
CA LYS A 140 4.20 -8.70 -8.20
C LYS A 140 5.02 -9.81 -7.54
N GLN A 141 5.70 -10.58 -8.36
CA GLN A 141 6.58 -11.64 -7.88
C GLN A 141 7.84 -11.02 -7.26
N ASP A 142 8.01 -11.18 -5.96
CA ASP A 142 9.17 -10.75 -5.16
C ASP A 142 9.33 -11.62 -3.91
N ALA A 143 10.18 -11.20 -2.97
CA ALA A 143 10.46 -11.94 -1.73
C ALA A 143 9.32 -11.91 -0.69
N ASP A 144 8.37 -10.97 -0.84
CA ASP A 144 7.25 -10.75 0.08
C ASP A 144 5.96 -11.48 -0.35
N VAL A 145 6.06 -12.39 -1.32
CA VAL A 145 4.91 -13.19 -1.79
C VAL A 145 4.47 -14.18 -0.74
N ILE A 146 3.17 -14.19 -0.44
CA ILE A 146 2.51 -15.21 0.38
C ILE A 146 1.47 -15.90 -0.49
N LYS A 147 1.73 -17.15 -0.89
CA LYS A 147 0.78 -17.97 -1.65
C LYS A 147 -0.45 -18.30 -0.81
N SER A 148 -1.61 -18.34 -1.45
CA SER A 148 -2.90 -18.60 -0.78
C SER A 148 -3.17 -17.62 0.37
N TYR A 149 -2.76 -16.35 0.18
CA TYR A 149 -2.94 -15.30 1.16
C TYR A 149 -4.42 -15.13 1.52
N ASN A 150 -4.72 -15.21 2.82
CA ASN A 150 -6.07 -14.99 3.34
C ASN A 150 -6.12 -13.69 4.15
N ILE A 151 -6.81 -12.69 3.64
CA ILE A 151 -6.94 -11.39 4.30
C ILE A 151 -7.75 -11.47 5.60
N ASP A 152 -8.60 -12.49 5.74
CA ASP A 152 -9.45 -12.68 6.92
C ASP A 152 -8.68 -13.16 8.16
N ASP A 153 -7.40 -13.54 8.01
CA ASP A 153 -6.52 -13.83 9.14
C ASP A 153 -6.11 -12.56 9.92
N TYR A 154 -6.41 -11.38 9.37
CA TYR A 154 -6.01 -10.09 9.92
C TYR A 154 -7.21 -9.23 10.32
N GLN A 155 -7.80 -9.52 11.47
CA GLN A 155 -9.09 -8.96 11.91
C GLN A 155 -8.99 -7.71 12.82
N THR A 156 -7.78 -7.27 13.17
CA THR A 156 -7.56 -6.16 14.11
C THR A 156 -6.91 -4.96 13.44
N SER A 157 -7.10 -3.78 14.00
CA SER A 157 -6.38 -2.57 13.62
C SER A 157 -4.87 -2.71 13.86
N VAL A 158 -4.07 -2.19 12.95
CA VAL A 158 -2.61 -2.08 13.15
C VAL A 158 -2.24 -0.94 14.09
N LEU A 159 -3.14 0.01 14.34
CA LEU A 159 -2.96 1.14 15.26
C LEU A 159 -3.49 0.81 16.67
N SER A 160 -4.80 0.65 16.80
CA SER A 160 -5.47 0.47 18.10
C SER A 160 -5.51 -0.97 18.60
N LYS A 161 -5.21 -1.95 17.74
CA LYS A 161 -5.36 -3.40 18.02
C LYS A 161 -6.80 -3.87 18.21
N ARG A 162 -7.79 -2.98 18.09
CA ARG A 162 -9.21 -3.29 18.20
C ARG A 162 -9.73 -3.99 16.95
N THR A 163 -10.77 -4.78 17.12
CA THR A 163 -11.57 -5.33 16.02
C THR A 163 -12.59 -4.31 15.53
N MET A 164 -13.19 -4.55 14.36
CA MET A 164 -14.29 -3.72 13.83
C MET A 164 -15.46 -3.60 14.83
N GLY A 165 -15.82 -4.70 15.49
CA GLY A 165 -16.90 -4.70 16.48
C GLY A 165 -16.59 -3.85 17.72
N GLN A 166 -15.34 -3.88 18.17
CA GLN A 166 -14.90 -3.03 19.27
C GLN A 166 -14.92 -1.55 18.89
N ILE A 167 -14.47 -1.20 17.68
CA ILE A 167 -14.50 0.19 17.19
C ILE A 167 -15.95 0.68 17.06
N ALA A 168 -16.87 -0.16 16.56
CA ALA A 168 -18.27 0.19 16.41
C ALA A 168 -19.02 0.35 17.74
N GLY A 169 -18.61 -0.39 18.78
CA GLY A 169 -19.30 -0.44 20.08
C GLY A 169 -18.72 0.49 21.15
N ASP A 170 -17.60 1.16 20.90
CA ASP A 170 -16.99 2.05 21.89
C ASP A 170 -17.79 3.34 22.05
N GLU A 171 -18.24 3.65 23.27
CA GLU A 171 -18.71 4.97 23.64
C GLU A 171 -17.57 5.96 23.46
N GLY A 172 -17.76 6.98 22.60
CA GLY A 172 -16.72 7.94 22.25
C GLY A 172 -15.81 7.50 21.11
N SER A 173 -16.17 6.49 20.34
CA SER A 173 -15.54 6.20 19.05
C SER A 173 -15.54 7.47 18.19
N ALA A 174 -14.40 7.78 17.55
CA ALA A 174 -14.29 8.99 16.73
C ALA A 174 -15.34 8.98 15.61
N GLU A 175 -16.03 10.11 15.45
CA GLU A 175 -16.99 10.30 14.35
C GLU A 175 -16.39 11.20 13.28
N TRP A 176 -16.53 10.80 12.02
CA TRP A 176 -16.10 11.61 10.89
C TRP A 176 -17.32 12.29 10.24
N THR A 177 -17.36 13.60 10.32
CA THR A 177 -18.44 14.42 9.78
C THR A 177 -17.93 15.40 8.72
N SER A 178 -17.27 14.93 7.67
CA SER A 178 -16.75 15.84 6.63
C SER A 178 -17.62 15.81 5.37
N SER A 179 -18.20 16.94 5.04
CA SER A 179 -18.79 17.26 3.72
C SER A 179 -17.84 18.08 2.84
N ARG A 180 -16.58 18.30 3.26
CA ARG A 180 -15.61 19.16 2.55
C ARG A 180 -14.84 18.38 1.50
N PRO A 181 -14.56 19.01 0.31
CA PRO A 181 -13.62 18.45 -0.66
C PRO A 181 -12.23 18.23 -0.02
N ALA A 182 -11.49 17.25 -0.53
CA ALA A 182 -10.13 16.98 -0.08
C ALA A 182 -9.25 18.23 -0.20
N ALA A 183 -8.73 18.72 0.91
CA ALA A 183 -7.76 19.81 0.94
C ALA A 183 -6.34 19.22 0.89
N LYS A 184 -5.47 19.79 0.05
CA LYS A 184 -4.05 19.44 0.04
C LYS A 184 -3.42 19.74 1.39
N GLY A 185 -2.73 18.78 1.97
CA GLY A 185 -2.06 18.94 3.28
C GLY A 185 -0.82 18.08 3.39
N LYS A 186 -0.01 18.34 4.42
CA LYS A 186 1.13 17.49 4.77
C LYS A 186 0.71 16.53 5.88
N LEU A 187 1.13 15.28 5.77
CA LEU A 187 0.98 14.28 6.82
C LEU A 187 1.67 14.77 8.11
N LYS A 188 0.89 14.90 9.17
CA LYS A 188 1.40 15.19 10.52
C LYS A 188 1.15 13.96 11.39
N ALA A 189 1.89 12.89 11.12
CA ALA A 189 1.81 11.68 11.93
C ALA A 189 3.17 11.42 12.57
N PRO A 190 3.36 11.67 13.89
CA PRO A 190 4.66 11.49 14.57
C PRO A 190 5.23 10.07 14.40
N TRP A 191 4.38 9.05 14.41
CA TRP A 191 4.78 7.64 14.21
C TRP A 191 5.29 7.37 12.78
N LEU A 192 4.84 8.13 11.77
CA LEU A 192 5.31 8.02 10.39
C LEU A 192 6.77 8.48 10.27
N ALA A 193 7.14 9.58 10.94
CA ALA A 193 8.52 10.06 11.01
C ALA A 193 9.44 9.00 11.63
N GLU A 194 8.98 8.30 12.67
CA GLU A 194 9.73 7.20 13.29
C GLU A 194 9.85 5.98 12.36
N THR A 195 8.81 5.66 11.61
CA THR A 195 8.81 4.57 10.63
C THR A 195 9.76 4.89 9.47
N LEU A 196 9.74 6.11 8.94
CA LEU A 196 10.68 6.59 7.92
C LEU A 196 12.12 6.51 8.41
N ALA A 197 12.40 7.00 9.63
CA ALA A 197 13.73 6.94 10.21
C ALA A 197 14.24 5.49 10.42
N LYS A 198 13.35 4.53 10.70
CA LYS A 198 13.70 3.10 10.77
C LYS A 198 14.02 2.51 9.40
N LEU A 199 13.29 2.91 8.36
CA LEU A 199 13.52 2.48 6.98
C LEU A 199 14.86 3.02 6.43
N ASP A 200 15.17 4.29 6.70
CA ASP A 200 16.43 4.89 6.29
C ASP A 200 17.64 4.22 6.98
N ARG A 201 17.52 3.89 8.27
CA ARG A 201 18.55 3.12 8.99
C ARG A 201 18.75 1.70 8.45
N LYS A 202 17.71 1.08 7.90
CA LYS A 202 17.81 -0.24 7.26
C LYS A 202 18.50 -0.13 5.90
N LYS A 203 18.16 0.88 5.09
CA LYS A 203 18.83 1.16 3.80
C LYS A 203 20.32 1.41 3.96
N THR A 204 20.76 2.15 4.98
CA THR A 204 22.18 2.41 5.25
C THR A 204 22.94 1.18 5.76
N LYS A 205 22.30 0.27 6.49
CA LYS A 205 22.94 -0.98 6.92
C LYS A 205 23.14 -1.98 5.79
N ASP A 206 22.19 -2.08 4.86
CA ASP A 206 22.31 -2.98 3.70
C ASP A 206 23.31 -2.46 2.65
N SER A 207 23.61 -1.14 2.62
CA SER A 207 24.62 -0.55 1.73
C SER A 207 26.04 -0.59 2.27
N THR A 208 26.25 -0.97 3.54
CA THR A 208 27.57 -1.01 4.20
C THR A 208 28.10 -2.44 4.45
N ALA A 209 27.54 -3.47 3.82
CA ALA A 209 28.13 -4.81 3.86
C ALA A 209 29.41 -4.83 3.01
N PRO A 210 30.60 -5.07 3.57
CA PRO A 210 31.84 -5.11 2.80
C PRO A 210 31.88 -6.38 1.96
N ASP A 211 32.12 -6.18 0.68
CA ASP A 211 32.41 -7.20 -0.31
C ASP A 211 33.77 -7.87 0.05
N THR A 212 33.72 -8.96 0.82
CA THR A 212 34.91 -9.76 1.13
C THR A 212 35.00 -10.96 0.21
N GLU A 213 35.33 -10.72 -1.04
CA GLU A 213 35.87 -11.75 -1.92
C GLU A 213 37.29 -12.14 -1.46
N LYS A 214 37.38 -13.22 -0.71
CA LYS A 214 38.67 -13.90 -0.44
C LYS A 214 39.08 -14.75 -1.64
N HIS A 215 39.84 -14.15 -2.54
CA HIS A 215 40.67 -14.92 -3.49
C HIS A 215 41.72 -15.74 -2.71
N ARG A 216 41.46 -17.01 -2.55
CA ARG A 216 42.46 -17.99 -2.13
C ARG A 216 42.98 -18.76 -3.34
N GLY A 217 44.01 -18.19 -4.00
CA GLY A 217 44.78 -18.87 -5.01
C GLY A 217 45.60 -20.01 -4.37
N LYS A 218 45.31 -21.26 -4.71
CA LYS A 218 46.18 -22.42 -4.46
C LYS A 218 47.10 -22.62 -5.68
N LYS A 219 48.37 -22.19 -5.57
CA LYS A 219 49.45 -22.63 -6.43
C LYS A 219 49.73 -24.12 -6.15
N LYS A 220 49.52 -25.00 -7.10
CA LYS A 220 50.09 -26.33 -7.13
C LYS A 220 51.43 -26.27 -7.84
N GLN A 221 52.51 -26.48 -7.07
CA GLN A 221 53.84 -26.83 -7.61
C GLN A 221 53.78 -28.23 -8.18
N LYS A 222 54.14 -28.39 -9.47
CA LYS A 222 54.55 -29.65 -10.06
C LYS A 222 56.04 -29.79 -9.81
N LYS A 223 56.47 -30.82 -9.04
CA LYS A 223 57.82 -31.36 -9.06
C LYS A 223 57.89 -32.44 -10.11
N SER A 224 58.97 -32.34 -10.89
CA SER A 224 59.44 -33.31 -11.89
C SER A 224 59.97 -34.62 -11.27
N ARG A 225 59.63 -35.69 -11.94
CA ARG A 225 60.55 -36.74 -12.39
C ARG A 225 59.91 -37.49 -13.53
#